data_b0310b51b3e113abdbb29c5a9999f728
#
_entry.id   b0310b51b3e113abdbb29c5a9999f728
#
_cell.length_a   1.000
_cell.length_b   1.000
_cell.length_c   1.000
_cell.angle_alpha   90.00
_cell.angle_beta   90.00
_cell.angle_gamma   90.00
#
_symmetry.space_group_name_H-M   'P 1'
#
loop_
_entity.id
_entity.type
_entity.pdbx_description
1 polymer ?
#
loop_
_entity_poly.entity_id
_entity_poly.type
_entity_poly.pdbx_seq_one_letter_code
_entity_poly.pdbx_strand_id
1 'polypeptide(L)'
;MEYADGTDSCSHIQIFNFSNFIQMKPSEILIKPILTEKANAQQDKLRRYAFKVARKANKLEIKKAIENFYGVTVTNVNTAVVPGKNKSRFTKAGVISGRKPAYKKAFVTVAEGENIDLYSNI
;
A
#
# COMPACT_ATOMS: atom_id res chain seq x y z
N MET A 1 14.14 41.30 4.29
CA MET A 1 13.78 40.72 4.03
C MET A 1 13.00 40.16 3.88
N GLU A 2 12.85 40.23 4.05
CA GLU A 2 12.12 39.64 3.89
C GLU A 2 11.59 38.95 3.29
N TYR A 3 11.67 38.72 2.66
CA TYR A 3 11.11 37.88 2.19
C TYR A 3 11.20 36.87 2.05
N ALA A 4 11.80 37.28 1.65
CA ALA A 4 12.24 35.93 1.47
C ALA A 4 11.41 34.93 2.18
N ASP A 5 11.13 35.23 3.31
CA ASP A 5 10.31 34.34 4.07
C ASP A 5 8.92 34.24 3.51
N GLY A 6 8.43 35.27 2.96
CA GLY A 6 7.09 35.28 2.45
C GLY A 6 6.84 34.30 1.34
N THR A 7 7.76 34.25 0.42
CA THR A 7 7.59 33.36 -0.73
C THR A 7 7.57 31.90 -0.33
N ASP A 8 8.44 31.54 0.55
CA ASP A 8 8.55 30.14 0.95
C ASP A 8 7.31 29.65 1.65
N SER A 9 6.79 30.45 2.54
CA SER A 9 5.68 30.03 3.36
C SER A 9 4.41 29.82 2.55
N CYS A 10 4.14 30.63 1.57
CA CYS A 10 2.93 30.50 0.79
C CYS A 10 2.83 29.19 0.06
N SER A 11 3.88 28.80 -0.60
CA SER A 11 3.90 27.54 -1.34
C SER A 11 3.74 26.34 -0.41
N HIS A 12 4.42 26.39 0.69
CA HIS A 12 4.38 25.30 1.64
C HIS A 12 3.00 25.08 2.22
N ILE A 13 2.30 26.14 2.55
CA ILE A 13 0.98 26.04 3.14
C ILE A 13 0.01 25.37 2.20
N GLN A 14 0.03 25.71 0.95
CA GLN A 14 -0.86 25.10 -0.03
C GLN A 14 -0.61 23.62 -0.19
N ILE A 15 0.64 23.22 -0.23
CA ILE A 15 1.01 21.83 -0.35
C ILE A 15 0.55 21.04 0.88
N PHE A 16 0.72 21.59 2.05
CA PHE A 16 0.29 20.94 3.27
C PHE A 16 -1.21 20.72 3.29
N ASN A 17 -1.99 21.67 2.83
CA ASN A 17 -3.42 21.52 2.81
C ASN A 17 -3.88 20.38 1.94
N PHE A 18 -3.28 20.23 0.77
CA PHE A 18 -3.58 19.09 -0.10
C PHE A 18 -3.21 17.77 0.56
N SER A 19 -2.04 17.71 1.17
CA SER A 19 -1.58 16.50 1.82
C SER A 19 -2.53 16.06 2.93
N ASN A 20 -2.96 17.01 3.73
CA ASN A 20 -3.86 16.71 4.84
C ASN A 20 -5.21 16.22 4.35
N PHE A 21 -5.67 16.77 3.24
CA PHE A 21 -6.99 16.45 2.74
C PHE A 21 -7.10 15.02 2.20
N ILE A 22 -6.05 14.51 1.57
CA ILE A 22 -6.08 13.20 0.94
C ILE A 22 -5.30 12.13 1.70
N GLN A 23 -4.70 12.49 2.80
CA GLN A 23 -3.84 11.57 3.55
C GLN A 23 -4.67 10.56 4.32
N MET A 24 -4.39 9.30 4.08
CA MET A 24 -5.00 8.20 4.83
C MET A 24 -4.15 7.83 6.03
N LYS A 25 -4.77 7.27 7.04
CA LYS A 25 -4.04 6.77 8.21
C LYS A 25 -3.25 5.52 7.82
N PRO A 26 -2.03 5.36 8.34
CA PRO A 26 -1.24 4.17 8.02
C PRO A 26 -1.94 2.85 8.32
N SER A 27 -2.72 2.82 9.39
CA SER A 27 -3.45 1.61 9.76
C SER A 27 -4.57 1.25 8.77
N GLU A 28 -5.06 2.23 8.02
CA GLU A 28 -6.09 2.00 7.02
C GLU A 28 -5.50 1.60 5.68
N ILE A 29 -4.25 1.98 5.43
CA ILE A 29 -3.57 1.71 4.18
C ILE A 29 -3.17 0.24 4.07
N LEU A 30 -2.52 -0.30 5.09
CA LEU A 30 -2.07 -1.68 5.10
C LEU A 30 -3.18 -2.59 5.65
N ILE A 31 -3.72 -3.44 4.79
CA ILE A 31 -4.78 -4.37 5.21
C ILE A 31 -4.15 -5.65 5.73
N LYS A 32 -3.32 -6.31 4.93
CA LYS A 32 -2.62 -7.52 5.34
C LYS A 32 -1.47 -7.84 4.38
N PRO A 33 -0.45 -8.59 4.83
CA PRO A 33 0.58 -9.08 3.93
C PRO A 33 0.06 -10.24 3.08
N ILE A 34 0.66 -10.43 1.91
CA ILE A 34 0.35 -11.54 1.03
C ILE A 34 1.44 -12.57 1.18
N LEU A 35 1.08 -13.74 1.70
CA LEU A 35 2.01 -14.82 1.98
C LEU A 35 1.74 -15.99 1.04
N THR A 36 2.29 -15.93 -0.16
CA THR A 36 2.22 -17.01 -1.13
C THR A 36 3.62 -17.51 -1.42
N GLU A 37 3.73 -18.71 -2.01
CA GLU A 37 5.04 -19.26 -2.37
C GLU A 37 5.80 -18.35 -3.32
N LYS A 38 5.10 -17.74 -4.26
CA LYS A 38 5.69 -16.77 -5.19
C LYS A 38 6.18 -15.53 -4.46
N ALA A 39 5.40 -15.03 -3.50
CA ALA A 39 5.79 -13.89 -2.69
C ALA A 39 7.01 -14.19 -1.84
N ASN A 40 7.06 -15.39 -1.25
CA ASN A 40 8.22 -15.82 -0.47
C ASN A 40 9.47 -15.92 -1.32
N ALA A 41 9.36 -16.46 -2.53
CA ALA A 41 10.49 -16.53 -3.45
C ALA A 41 11.02 -15.16 -3.83
N GLN A 42 10.13 -14.19 -4.05
CA GLN A 42 10.52 -12.82 -4.34
C GLN A 42 11.15 -12.15 -3.13
N GLN A 43 10.66 -12.47 -1.94
CA GLN A 43 11.23 -11.97 -0.69
C GLN A 43 12.67 -12.41 -0.53
N ASP A 44 12.96 -13.69 -0.77
CA ASP A 44 14.30 -14.24 -0.60
C ASP A 44 15.28 -13.70 -1.65
N LYS A 45 14.82 -13.59 -2.90
CA LYS A 45 15.70 -13.21 -4.01
C LYS A 45 15.85 -11.72 -4.19
N LEU A 46 14.75 -10.99 -4.08
CA LEU A 46 14.69 -9.58 -4.44
C LEU A 46 14.36 -8.65 -3.26
N ARG A 47 14.22 -9.21 -2.07
CA ARG A 47 13.79 -8.47 -0.88
C ARG A 47 12.52 -7.68 -1.13
N ARG A 48 11.62 -8.29 -1.89
CA ARG A 48 10.36 -7.67 -2.28
C ARG A 48 9.23 -8.31 -1.50
N TYR A 49 8.46 -7.49 -0.83
CA TYR A 49 7.35 -7.92 -0.01
C TYR A 49 6.04 -7.49 -0.65
N ALA A 50 5.05 -8.38 -0.62
CA ALA A 50 3.74 -8.10 -1.19
C ALA A 50 2.72 -7.82 -0.08
N PHE A 51 1.98 -6.75 -0.22
CA PHE A 51 0.95 -6.36 0.74
C PHE A 51 -0.36 -6.08 0.01
N LYS A 52 -1.45 -6.43 0.68
CA LYS A 52 -2.77 -5.99 0.25
C LYS A 52 -3.04 -4.64 0.90
N VAL A 53 -3.29 -3.63 0.08
CA VAL A 53 -3.46 -2.26 0.56
C VAL A 53 -4.81 -1.72 0.12
N ALA A 54 -5.20 -0.60 0.71
CA ALA A 54 -6.42 0.10 0.35
C ALA A 54 -6.33 0.59 -1.08
N ARG A 55 -7.43 0.52 -1.80
CA ARG A 55 -7.49 0.90 -3.21
C ARG A 55 -7.18 2.37 -3.44
N LYS A 56 -7.49 3.21 -2.48
CA LYS A 56 -7.29 4.66 -2.56
C LYS A 56 -5.88 5.10 -2.20
N ALA A 57 -5.07 4.21 -1.66
CA ALA A 57 -3.72 4.55 -1.19
C ALA A 57 -2.77 4.79 -2.36
N ASN A 58 -1.92 5.78 -2.21
CA ASN A 58 -0.88 6.12 -3.17
C ASN A 58 0.45 5.45 -2.79
N LYS A 59 1.37 5.40 -3.75
CA LYS A 59 2.70 4.82 -3.49
C LYS A 59 3.43 5.49 -2.34
N LEU A 60 3.36 6.82 -2.27
CA LEU A 60 4.02 7.56 -1.20
C LEU A 60 3.40 7.27 0.16
N GLU A 61 2.09 7.16 0.22
CA GLU A 61 1.39 6.81 1.45
C GLU A 61 1.73 5.39 1.89
N ILE A 62 1.78 4.46 0.95
CA ILE A 62 2.15 3.07 1.21
C ILE A 62 3.58 3.01 1.75
N LYS A 63 4.50 3.73 1.13
CA LYS A 63 5.88 3.79 1.58
C LYS A 63 5.98 4.28 3.02
N LYS A 64 5.33 5.41 3.32
CA LYS A 64 5.35 5.97 4.67
C LYS A 64 4.71 5.03 5.69
N ALA A 65 3.61 4.39 5.32
CA ALA A 65 2.92 3.47 6.21
C ALA A 65 3.81 2.29 6.59
N ILE A 66 4.52 1.72 5.61
CA ILE A 66 5.40 0.60 5.85
C ILE A 66 6.61 1.00 6.67
N GLU A 67 7.21 2.14 6.36
CA GLU A 67 8.34 2.66 7.13
C GLU A 67 7.97 2.92 8.59
N ASN A 68 6.78 3.47 8.82
CA ASN A 68 6.30 3.73 10.18
C ASN A 68 5.92 2.44 10.90
N PHE A 69 5.34 1.49 10.21
CA PHE A 69 4.82 0.26 10.81
C PHE A 69 5.93 -0.73 11.15
N TYR A 70 6.87 -0.92 10.25
CA TYR A 70 7.95 -1.91 10.40
C TYR A 70 9.30 -1.28 10.74
N GLY A 71 9.45 0.02 10.55
CA GLY A 71 10.70 0.70 10.83
C GLY A 71 11.82 0.37 9.86
N VAL A 72 11.50 0.06 8.61
CA VAL A 72 12.48 -0.29 7.58
C VAL A 72 12.55 0.78 6.52
N THR A 73 13.65 0.81 5.78
CA THR A 73 13.83 1.75 4.68
C THR A 73 13.34 1.12 3.38
N VAL A 74 12.40 1.78 2.74
CA VAL A 74 11.82 1.32 1.47
C VAL A 74 12.51 2.00 0.31
N THR A 75 13.05 1.22 -0.61
CA THR A 75 13.73 1.75 -1.78
C THR A 75 12.77 1.97 -2.95
N ASN A 76 11.79 1.08 -3.10
CA ASN A 76 10.87 1.16 -4.23
C ASN A 76 9.52 0.58 -3.85
N VAL A 77 8.47 1.13 -4.47
CA VAL A 77 7.09 0.64 -4.27
C VAL A 77 6.42 0.52 -5.63
N ASN A 78 5.95 -0.67 -5.93
CA ASN A 78 5.16 -0.93 -7.12
C ASN A 78 3.74 -1.31 -6.71
N THR A 79 2.76 -0.84 -7.43
CA THR A 79 1.35 -1.13 -7.13
C THR A 79 0.66 -1.73 -8.33
N ALA A 80 -0.31 -2.60 -8.07
CA ALA A 80 -1.15 -3.18 -9.10
C ALA A 80 -2.57 -3.30 -8.57
N VAL A 81 -3.53 -2.89 -9.37
CA VAL A 81 -4.94 -3.00 -9.02
C VAL A 81 -5.47 -4.31 -9.58
N VAL A 82 -5.97 -5.17 -8.70
CA VAL A 82 -6.57 -6.44 -9.09
C VAL A 82 -8.08 -6.22 -9.22
N PRO A 83 -8.64 -6.39 -10.42
CA PRO A 83 -10.08 -6.17 -10.62
C PRO A 83 -10.89 -7.25 -9.92
N GLY A 84 -12.10 -6.89 -9.53
CA GLY A 84 -13.03 -7.85 -8.94
C GLY A 84 -13.45 -8.90 -9.94
N LYS A 85 -13.62 -10.12 -9.49
CA LYS A 85 -14.05 -11.23 -10.32
C LYS A 85 -15.53 -11.51 -10.13
N ASN A 86 -16.23 -11.75 -11.21
CA ASN A 86 -17.60 -12.21 -11.15
C ASN A 86 -17.62 -13.70 -10.84
N LYS A 87 -18.41 -14.08 -9.86
CA LYS A 87 -18.59 -15.48 -9.51
C LYS A 87 -20.07 -15.81 -9.54
N SER A 88 -20.37 -16.94 -10.15
CA SER A 88 -21.74 -17.42 -10.20
C SER A 88 -21.77 -18.84 -9.62
N ARG A 89 -22.89 -19.18 -9.02
CA ARG A 89 -23.10 -20.49 -8.42
C ARG A 89 -24.51 -20.96 -8.76
N PHE A 90 -24.61 -22.21 -9.16
CA PHE A 90 -25.90 -22.83 -9.41
C PHE A 90 -26.48 -23.34 -8.10
N THR A 91 -27.73 -22.99 -7.83
CA THR A 91 -28.48 -23.49 -6.71
C THR A 91 -29.82 -24.04 -7.22
N LYS A 92 -30.58 -24.70 -6.32
CA LYS A 92 -31.91 -25.21 -6.67
C LYS A 92 -32.86 -24.10 -7.11
N ALA A 93 -32.68 -22.89 -6.59
CA ALA A 93 -33.51 -21.74 -6.91
C ALA A 93 -33.05 -20.99 -8.16
N GLY A 94 -31.94 -21.41 -8.79
CA GLY A 94 -31.41 -20.76 -10.00
C GLY A 94 -29.95 -20.39 -9.84
N VAL A 95 -29.50 -19.48 -10.68
CA VAL A 95 -28.11 -19.01 -10.70
C VAL A 95 -27.99 -17.79 -9.81
N ILE A 96 -27.09 -17.87 -8.82
CA ILE A 96 -26.72 -16.74 -7.97
C ILE A 96 -25.40 -16.20 -8.49
N SER A 97 -25.37 -14.93 -8.88
CA SER A 97 -24.14 -14.28 -9.31
C SER A 97 -23.74 -13.22 -8.30
N GLY A 98 -22.43 -13.14 -8.05
CA GLY A 98 -21.87 -12.15 -7.17
C GLY A 98 -20.53 -11.67 -7.70
N ARG A 99 -20.08 -10.54 -7.21
CA ARG A 99 -18.81 -9.95 -7.61
C ARG A 99 -17.92 -9.73 -6.40
N LYS A 100 -16.70 -10.23 -6.47
CA LYS A 100 -15.71 -9.95 -5.43
C LYS A 100 -15.20 -8.53 -5.59
N PRO A 101 -14.95 -7.82 -4.48
CA PRO A 101 -14.41 -6.46 -4.56
C PRO A 101 -13.00 -6.48 -5.12
N ALA A 102 -12.65 -5.42 -5.86
CA ALA A 102 -11.30 -5.21 -6.32
C ALA A 102 -10.42 -4.78 -5.16
N TYR A 103 -9.12 -5.08 -5.27
CA TYR A 103 -8.17 -4.65 -4.25
C TYR A 103 -6.85 -4.26 -4.92
N LYS A 104 -6.02 -3.56 -4.17
CA LYS A 104 -4.71 -3.14 -4.66
C LYS A 104 -3.63 -3.96 -3.97
N LYS A 105 -2.68 -4.44 -4.75
CA LYS A 105 -1.46 -5.07 -4.25
C LYS A 105 -0.33 -4.07 -4.30
N ALA A 106 0.48 -4.02 -3.28
CA ALA A 106 1.70 -3.23 -3.28
C ALA A 106 2.89 -4.16 -3.14
N PHE A 107 3.88 -3.97 -3.99
CA PHE A 107 5.14 -4.69 -3.93
C PHE A 107 6.20 -3.72 -3.46
N VAL A 108 6.73 -3.96 -2.29
CA VAL A 108 7.67 -3.06 -1.62
C VAL A 108 9.04 -3.69 -1.63
N THR A 109 10.01 -2.98 -2.18
CA THR A 109 11.40 -3.41 -2.16
C THR A 109 12.11 -2.69 -1.02
N VAL A 110 12.73 -3.46 -0.15
CA VAL A 110 13.40 -2.97 1.06
C VAL A 110 14.88 -2.83 0.79
N ALA A 111 15.54 -1.91 1.52
CA ALA A 111 16.97 -1.69 1.40
C ALA A 111 17.77 -2.91 1.85
N GLU A 112 19.01 -2.99 1.41
CA GLU A 112 19.88 -4.09 1.79
C GLU A 112 20.12 -4.15 3.29
N GLY A 113 20.08 -5.37 3.81
CA GLY A 113 20.29 -5.58 5.23
C GLY A 113 19.05 -5.44 6.09
N GLU A 114 17.93 -5.03 5.52
CA GLU A 114 16.68 -4.89 6.25
C GLU A 114 15.69 -5.97 5.83
N ASN A 115 14.99 -6.52 6.79
CA ASN A 115 13.97 -7.55 6.56
C ASN A 115 12.69 -7.19 7.30
N ILE A 116 11.57 -7.53 6.69
CA ILE A 116 10.26 -7.35 7.31
C ILE A 116 9.80 -8.72 7.80
N ASP A 117 9.43 -8.80 9.06
CA ASP A 117 8.86 -10.02 9.63
C ASP A 117 7.35 -9.97 9.46
N LEU A 118 6.86 -10.72 8.50
CA LEU A 118 5.43 -10.75 8.18
C LEU A 118 4.64 -11.67 9.12
N TYR A 119 5.31 -12.62 9.73
CA TYR A 119 4.62 -13.63 10.52
C TYR A 119 4.32 -13.18 11.95
N SER A 120 5.17 -12.35 12.52
CA SER A 120 4.97 -11.90 13.89
C SER A 120 3.89 -10.82 14.02
N ASN A 121 3.49 -10.20 12.92
CA ASN A 121 2.52 -9.11 12.91
C ASN A 121 1.15 -9.50 12.35
N ILE A 122 0.90 -10.79 12.24
CA ILE A 122 -0.39 -11.30 11.75
C ILE A 122 -1.33 -11.61 12.90
#